data_847a7d8a72d10371cc11db0b63ad3cf5
#
_entry.id   847a7d8a72d10371cc11db0b63ad3cf5
#
_cell.length_a   1.000
_cell.length_b   1.000
_cell.length_c   1.000
_cell.angle_alpha   90.00
_cell.angle_beta   90.00
_cell.angle_gamma   90.00
#
_symmetry.space_group_name_H-M   'P 1'
#
loop_
_entity.id
_entity.type
_entity.pdbx_description
1 polymer ?
#
loop_
_entity_poly.entity_id
_entity_poly.type
_entity_poly.pdbx_seq_one_letter_code
_entity_poly.pdbx_strand_id
1 'polypeptide(L)'
;NNSRTLDIIEQNKDFLDIENVINGQGGAFSFVSCAMKDNIGEVSQGDAIKRRMIFINSFNNAYSYKVVIIDFRLFCFNQMGRINKSKNKLTMKHSKNITSWSKHLPEYIAQNRDDLQESIEQFRAMKKVELKGTETLREIFLHSLADKLKGQITDKRTKEKRNKTINDIDKEWSEVKNNYYRDNDFSLYGALNAITYQQTHSEGRILDENKNAMNRYQSLIAGPCGNRIDIARERCLALTR
;
A
#
# COMPACT_ATOMS: atom_id res chain seq x y z
N ASN A 1 9.97 -22.77 1.28
CA ASN A 1 9.04 -23.58 0.50
C ASN A 1 7.67 -22.90 0.54
N ASN A 2 7.08 -22.59 -0.63
CA ASN A 2 5.76 -21.96 -0.72
C ASN A 2 4.65 -22.84 -0.11
N SER A 3 4.82 -24.18 -0.10
CA SER A 3 3.87 -25.09 0.53
C SER A 3 3.60 -24.70 1.99
N ARG A 4 4.61 -24.30 2.76
CA ARG A 4 4.43 -23.86 4.14
C ARG A 4 3.54 -22.62 4.29
N THR A 5 3.61 -21.68 3.35
CA THR A 5 2.70 -20.52 3.35
C THR A 5 1.27 -20.96 3.09
N LEU A 6 1.07 -21.88 2.16
CA LEU A 6 -0.25 -22.45 1.86
C LEU A 6 -0.78 -23.26 3.04
N ASP A 7 0.07 -24.09 3.69
CA ASP A 7 -0.31 -24.85 4.90
C ASP A 7 -0.75 -23.92 6.03
N ILE A 8 -0.06 -22.78 6.21
CA ILE A 8 -0.42 -21.77 7.22
C ILE A 8 -1.77 -21.15 6.90
N ILE A 9 -2.02 -20.81 5.63
CA ILE A 9 -3.28 -20.21 5.19
C ILE A 9 -4.42 -21.22 5.35
N GLU A 10 -4.21 -22.49 4.95
CA GLU A 10 -5.22 -23.54 5.09
C GLU A 10 -5.59 -23.78 6.57
N GLN A 11 -4.62 -23.74 7.49
CA GLN A 11 -4.88 -23.82 8.92
C GLN A 11 -5.71 -22.63 9.45
N ASN A 12 -5.80 -21.54 8.69
CA ASN A 12 -6.53 -20.33 9.06
C ASN A 12 -7.63 -19.99 8.03
N LYS A 13 -8.12 -20.98 7.29
CA LYS A 13 -9.15 -20.81 6.26
C LYS A 13 -10.48 -20.25 6.77
N ASP A 14 -10.75 -20.34 8.04
CA ASP A 14 -11.93 -19.73 8.65
C ASP A 14 -11.85 -18.21 8.66
N PHE A 15 -10.65 -17.63 8.57
CA PHE A 15 -10.38 -16.20 8.63
C PHE A 15 -9.85 -15.63 7.32
N LEU A 16 -9.27 -16.46 6.45
CA LEU A 16 -8.56 -16.04 5.24
C LEU A 16 -9.08 -16.75 4.01
N ASP A 17 -9.33 -15.99 2.96
CA ASP A 17 -9.57 -16.51 1.59
C ASP A 17 -8.43 -16.09 0.67
N ILE A 18 -7.82 -17.04 -0.04
CA ILE A 18 -6.80 -16.73 -1.04
C ILE A 18 -7.47 -16.05 -2.24
N GLU A 19 -7.03 -14.84 -2.56
CA GLU A 19 -7.52 -14.11 -3.74
C GLU A 19 -6.51 -14.15 -4.89
N ASN A 20 -5.21 -14.01 -4.58
CA ASN A 20 -4.18 -13.96 -5.61
C ASN A 20 -2.89 -14.61 -5.12
N VAL A 21 -2.22 -15.31 -6.06
CA VAL A 21 -0.86 -15.82 -5.88
C VAL A 21 -0.01 -15.30 -7.02
N ILE A 22 1.04 -14.56 -6.68
CA ILE A 22 1.94 -13.94 -7.65
C ILE A 22 3.34 -14.48 -7.40
N ASN A 23 3.93 -15.12 -8.41
CA ASN A 23 5.31 -15.60 -8.38
C ASN A 23 6.17 -14.76 -9.33
N GLY A 24 7.35 -14.37 -8.87
CA GLY A 24 8.27 -13.55 -9.64
C GLY A 24 9.67 -14.14 -9.74
N GLN A 25 10.41 -13.67 -10.75
CA GLN A 25 11.80 -14.04 -11.00
C GLN A 25 12.03 -15.56 -11.02
N GLY A 26 11.24 -16.31 -11.78
CA GLY A 26 11.35 -17.76 -11.86
C GLY A 26 11.04 -18.49 -10.55
N GLY A 27 10.21 -17.92 -9.69
CA GLY A 27 9.85 -18.48 -8.38
C GLY A 27 10.78 -18.06 -7.23
N ALA A 28 11.73 -17.16 -7.49
CA ALA A 28 12.66 -16.66 -6.46
C ALA A 28 11.91 -15.91 -5.33
N PHE A 29 10.73 -15.39 -5.58
CA PHE A 29 9.84 -14.87 -4.54
C PHE A 29 8.36 -15.05 -4.91
N SER A 30 7.51 -15.03 -3.89
CA SER A 30 6.08 -15.13 -4.05
C SER A 30 5.33 -14.17 -3.11
N PHE A 31 4.20 -13.69 -3.59
CA PHE A 31 3.21 -12.98 -2.80
C PHE A 31 1.92 -13.80 -2.82
N VAL A 32 1.36 -14.04 -1.65
CA VAL A 32 0.02 -14.62 -1.50
C VAL A 32 -0.86 -13.58 -0.84
N SER A 33 -1.85 -13.09 -1.57
CA SER A 33 -2.83 -12.12 -1.07
C SER A 33 -4.08 -12.86 -0.61
N CYS A 34 -4.43 -12.69 0.65
CA CYS A 34 -5.63 -13.24 1.24
C CYS A 34 -6.58 -12.11 1.65
N ALA A 35 -7.86 -12.24 1.32
CA ALA A 35 -8.90 -11.46 1.95
C ALA A 35 -9.05 -11.90 3.42
N MET A 36 -9.16 -10.95 4.32
CA MET A 36 -9.60 -11.25 5.68
C MET A 36 -11.13 -11.29 5.68
N LYS A 37 -11.70 -12.44 6.03
CA LYS A 37 -13.16 -12.65 6.06
C LYS A 37 -13.79 -11.66 7.03
N ASP A 38 -14.98 -11.18 6.70
CA ASP A 38 -15.76 -10.22 7.50
C ASP A 38 -15.02 -8.89 7.82
N ASN A 39 -13.89 -8.63 7.16
CA ASN A 39 -13.14 -7.40 7.30
C ASN A 39 -13.42 -6.45 6.12
N ILE A 40 -14.68 -6.02 6.02
CA ILE A 40 -15.16 -5.02 5.08
C ILE A 40 -15.89 -3.94 5.88
N GLY A 41 -15.61 -2.68 5.56
CA GLY A 41 -16.33 -1.55 6.13
C GLY A 41 -16.51 -0.46 5.10
N GLU A 42 -17.48 0.42 5.31
CA GLU A 42 -17.79 1.53 4.41
C GLU A 42 -17.36 2.87 5.00
N VAL A 43 -16.67 3.67 4.21
CA VAL A 43 -16.36 5.07 4.54
C VAL A 43 -17.61 5.92 4.33
N SER A 44 -18.33 5.69 3.24
CA SER A 44 -19.66 6.23 2.91
C SER A 44 -20.38 5.21 2.03
N GLN A 45 -21.69 5.42 1.80
CA GLN A 45 -22.50 4.51 1.00
C GLN A 45 -21.83 4.17 -0.35
N GLY A 46 -21.59 2.90 -0.57
CA GLY A 46 -20.94 2.36 -1.78
C GLY A 46 -19.43 2.51 -1.82
N ASP A 47 -18.78 3.13 -0.82
CA ASP A 47 -17.33 3.29 -0.74
C ASP A 47 -16.72 2.34 0.29
N ALA A 48 -16.59 1.08 -0.10
CA ALA A 48 -16.15 0.02 0.77
C ALA A 48 -14.62 -0.14 0.78
N ILE A 49 -14.09 -0.36 1.98
CA ILE A 49 -12.70 -0.74 2.24
C ILE A 49 -12.67 -2.20 2.67
N LYS A 50 -11.81 -2.98 2.03
CA LYS A 50 -11.54 -4.38 2.38
C LYS A 50 -10.12 -4.53 2.89
N ARG A 51 -9.96 -5.25 3.99
CA ARG A 51 -8.63 -5.57 4.54
C ARG A 51 -8.08 -6.84 3.91
N ARG A 52 -6.81 -6.81 3.56
CA ARG A 52 -6.06 -7.94 3.01
C ARG A 52 -4.81 -8.22 3.80
N MET A 53 -4.51 -9.50 3.92
CA MET A 53 -3.26 -10.00 4.48
C MET A 53 -2.39 -10.53 3.35
N ILE A 54 -1.16 -10.03 3.24
CA ILE A 54 -0.23 -10.39 2.16
C ILE A 54 0.98 -11.10 2.76
N PHE A 55 1.16 -12.33 2.37
CA PHE A 55 2.33 -13.14 2.71
C PHE A 55 3.40 -12.93 1.64
N ILE A 56 4.58 -12.52 2.07
CA ILE A 56 5.74 -12.29 1.20
C ILE A 56 6.81 -13.31 1.55
N ASN A 57 7.20 -14.13 0.57
CA ASN A 57 8.25 -15.10 0.70
C ASN A 57 9.32 -14.91 -0.37
N SER A 58 10.59 -15.10 -0.03
CA SER A 58 11.72 -14.98 -0.95
C SER A 58 12.68 -16.15 -0.76
N PHE A 59 13.07 -16.77 -1.87
CA PHE A 59 14.03 -17.90 -1.87
C PHE A 59 15.45 -17.48 -2.20
N ASN A 60 15.64 -16.25 -2.68
CA ASN A 60 16.95 -15.68 -3.03
C ASN A 60 17.49 -14.75 -1.92
N ASN A 61 16.95 -14.82 -0.71
CA ASN A 61 17.27 -13.95 0.43
C ASN A 61 17.08 -12.45 0.19
N ALA A 62 16.42 -12.03 -0.90
CA ALA A 62 16.14 -10.63 -1.18
C ALA A 62 15.19 -10.02 -0.14
N TYR A 63 14.30 -10.84 0.41
CA TYR A 63 13.35 -10.42 1.46
C TYR A 63 13.29 -11.46 2.58
N SER A 64 13.14 -10.98 3.82
CA SER A 64 12.68 -11.84 4.91
C SER A 64 11.25 -12.29 4.66
N TYR A 65 10.82 -13.41 5.22
CA TYR A 65 9.42 -13.76 5.25
C TYR A 65 8.65 -12.67 6.02
N LYS A 66 7.62 -12.11 5.39
CA LYS A 66 6.84 -11.00 5.96
C LYS A 66 5.37 -11.26 5.76
N VAL A 67 4.59 -10.79 6.73
CA VAL A 67 3.15 -10.60 6.55
C VAL A 67 2.85 -9.11 6.69
N VAL A 68 2.11 -8.59 5.73
CA VAL A 68 1.71 -7.18 5.67
C VAL A 68 0.20 -7.13 5.58
N ILE A 69 -0.41 -6.29 6.38
CA ILE A 69 -1.84 -6.01 6.30
C ILE A 69 -2.04 -4.70 5.57
N ILE A 70 -3.00 -4.67 4.67
CA ILE A 70 -3.27 -3.54 3.78
C ILE A 70 -4.76 -3.32 3.67
N ASP A 71 -5.17 -2.06 3.75
CA ASP A 71 -6.53 -1.64 3.44
C ASP A 71 -6.63 -1.31 1.94
N PHE A 72 -7.63 -1.86 1.27
CA PHE A 72 -7.94 -1.64 -0.14
C PHE A 72 -9.33 -1.04 -0.30
N ARG A 73 -9.43 0.00 -1.08
CA ARG A 73 -10.70 0.56 -1.54
C ARG A 73 -11.23 -0.28 -2.69
N LEU A 74 -12.42 -0.88 -2.54
CA LEU A 74 -12.96 -1.82 -3.52
C LEU A 74 -13.37 -1.14 -4.83
N PHE A 75 -13.89 0.08 -4.77
CA PHE A 75 -14.38 0.80 -5.94
C PHE A 75 -13.31 1.04 -7.02
N CYS A 76 -12.08 1.33 -6.64
CA CYS A 76 -11.00 1.64 -7.57
C CYS A 76 -9.75 0.78 -7.38
N PHE A 77 -9.84 -0.25 -6.55
CA PHE A 77 -8.71 -1.13 -6.20
C PHE A 77 -7.46 -0.39 -5.70
N ASN A 78 -7.65 0.77 -5.08
CA ASN A 78 -6.56 1.54 -4.50
C ASN A 78 -6.08 0.92 -3.21
N GLN A 79 -4.76 0.85 -3.07
CA GLN A 79 -4.17 0.59 -1.77
C GLN A 79 -4.27 1.86 -0.91
N MET A 80 -4.97 1.79 0.22
CA MET A 80 -5.21 2.93 1.11
C MET A 80 -4.16 3.09 2.22
N GLY A 81 -3.08 2.35 2.14
CA GLY A 81 -1.98 2.34 3.10
C GLY A 81 -1.81 0.98 3.79
N ARG A 82 -0.61 0.75 4.28
CA ARG A 82 -0.29 -0.45 5.06
C ARG A 82 -0.63 -0.17 6.52
N ILE A 83 -1.26 -1.14 7.15
CA ILE A 83 -1.48 -1.07 8.59
C ILE A 83 -0.16 -1.32 9.26
N ASN A 84 0.24 -0.35 10.03
CA ASN A 84 1.59 -0.16 10.27
C ASN A 84 1.99 -0.31 11.61
N LYS A 85 3.02 -0.18 11.68
CA LYS A 85 4.32 0.27 11.64
C LYS A 85 5.25 -0.36 12.60
N SER A 86 4.88 -0.73 13.75
CA SER A 86 5.74 -1.37 14.74
C SER A 86 5.04 -2.51 15.48
N LYS A 87 3.72 -2.42 15.65
CA LYS A 87 2.93 -3.44 16.35
C LYS A 87 2.48 -4.59 15.45
N ASN A 88 2.29 -4.33 14.15
CA ASN A 88 1.59 -5.25 13.22
C ASN A 88 2.45 -5.75 12.06
N LYS A 89 3.77 -5.66 12.16
CA LYS A 89 4.67 -6.16 11.14
C LYS A 89 5.27 -7.48 11.59
N LEU A 90 4.73 -8.57 11.08
CA LEU A 90 5.36 -9.87 11.25
C LEU A 90 6.46 -10.04 10.20
N THR A 91 7.70 -9.98 10.67
CA THR A 91 8.89 -10.21 9.83
C THR A 91 9.71 -11.30 10.47
N MET A 92 10.03 -12.34 9.71
CA MET A 92 10.87 -13.44 10.16
C MET A 92 12.05 -13.63 9.22
N LYS A 93 13.22 -13.86 9.80
CA LYS A 93 14.34 -14.41 9.04
C LYS A 93 13.96 -15.81 8.55
N HIS A 94 14.42 -16.19 7.36
CA HIS A 94 14.26 -17.56 6.86
C HIS A 94 14.94 -18.54 7.84
N SER A 95 14.18 -19.07 8.77
CA SER A 95 14.64 -20.03 9.77
C SER A 95 13.77 -21.28 9.74
N LYS A 96 14.27 -22.35 10.36
CA LYS A 96 13.51 -23.61 10.50
C LYS A 96 12.23 -23.45 11.32
N ASN A 97 12.05 -22.34 12.04
CA ASN A 97 10.97 -22.09 13.01
C ASN A 97 9.73 -21.39 12.44
N ILE A 98 9.55 -21.36 11.12
CA ILE A 98 8.33 -20.79 10.48
C ILE A 98 7.03 -21.43 11.04
N THR A 99 7.09 -22.70 11.41
CA THR A 99 5.94 -23.44 11.96
C THR A 99 5.53 -22.96 13.37
N SER A 100 6.47 -22.50 14.19
CA SER A 100 6.14 -21.96 15.52
C SER A 100 5.39 -20.63 15.42
N TRP A 101 5.67 -19.87 14.38
CA TRP A 101 5.05 -18.59 14.12
C TRP A 101 3.58 -18.70 13.66
N SER A 102 3.23 -19.76 12.93
CA SER A 102 1.84 -19.99 12.48
C SER A 102 0.86 -20.07 13.65
N LYS A 103 1.33 -20.48 14.85
CA LYS A 103 0.53 -20.55 16.07
C LYS A 103 0.06 -19.16 16.55
N HIS A 104 0.79 -18.09 16.21
CA HIS A 104 0.44 -16.71 16.60
C HIS A 104 -0.40 -16.00 15.53
N LEU A 105 -0.62 -16.63 14.37
CA LEU A 105 -1.36 -16.00 13.29
C LEU A 105 -2.84 -15.75 13.63
N PRO A 106 -3.58 -16.66 14.29
CA PRO A 106 -4.96 -16.39 14.70
C PRO A 106 -5.09 -15.17 15.61
N GLU A 107 -4.20 -15.04 16.59
CA GLU A 107 -4.15 -13.87 17.48
C GLU A 107 -3.83 -12.59 16.70
N TYR A 108 -2.88 -12.67 15.78
CA TYR A 108 -2.52 -11.54 14.90
C TYR A 108 -3.68 -11.13 13.99
N ILE A 109 -4.45 -12.10 13.46
CA ILE A 109 -5.64 -11.83 12.65
C ILE A 109 -6.70 -11.13 13.53
N ALA A 110 -6.97 -11.66 14.73
CA ALA A 110 -7.95 -11.10 15.64
C ALA A 110 -7.61 -9.64 16.02
N GLN A 111 -6.38 -9.35 16.40
CA GLN A 111 -5.92 -7.99 16.72
C GLN A 111 -6.11 -7.02 15.55
N ASN A 112 -5.86 -7.48 14.33
CA ASN A 112 -5.97 -6.62 13.14
C ASN A 112 -7.40 -6.52 12.59
N ARG A 113 -8.31 -7.37 13.04
CA ARG A 113 -9.73 -7.27 12.72
C ARG A 113 -10.34 -6.02 13.35
N ASP A 114 -10.03 -5.75 14.59
CA ASP A 114 -10.56 -4.61 15.33
C ASP A 114 -10.02 -3.28 14.78
N ASP A 115 -8.78 -3.27 14.28
CA ASP A 115 -8.13 -2.10 13.69
C ASP A 115 -8.79 -1.60 12.39
N LEU A 116 -9.62 -2.43 11.71
CA LEU A 116 -10.31 -1.96 10.49
C LEU A 116 -11.32 -0.85 10.82
N GLN A 117 -12.07 -1.00 11.91
CA GLN A 117 -13.03 0.02 12.31
C GLN A 117 -12.34 1.36 12.60
N GLU A 118 -11.19 1.32 13.28
CA GLU A 118 -10.37 2.52 13.49
C GLU A 118 -9.93 3.15 12.16
N SER A 119 -9.49 2.34 11.19
CA SER A 119 -9.13 2.85 9.85
C SER A 119 -10.32 3.51 9.15
N ILE A 120 -11.50 2.90 9.22
CA ILE A 120 -12.73 3.46 8.64
C ILE A 120 -13.08 4.80 9.29
N GLU A 121 -12.99 4.91 10.60
CA GLU A 121 -13.25 6.15 11.32
C GLU A 121 -12.25 7.24 10.94
N GLN A 122 -10.97 6.90 10.79
CA GLN A 122 -9.95 7.81 10.28
C GLN A 122 -10.29 8.31 8.88
N PHE A 123 -10.71 7.43 7.96
CA PHE A 123 -11.12 7.82 6.61
C PHE A 123 -12.37 8.69 6.62
N ARG A 124 -13.35 8.39 7.48
CA ARG A 124 -14.54 9.23 7.69
C ARG A 124 -14.16 10.61 8.23
N ALA A 125 -13.20 10.69 9.15
CA ALA A 125 -12.71 11.97 9.65
C ALA A 125 -12.05 12.79 8.54
N MET A 126 -11.21 12.17 7.71
CA MET A 126 -10.62 12.83 6.54
C MET A 126 -11.68 13.32 5.55
N LYS A 127 -12.78 12.57 5.37
CA LYS A 127 -13.88 12.93 4.45
C LYS A 127 -14.65 14.15 4.88
N LYS A 128 -14.66 14.47 6.17
CA LYS A 128 -15.33 15.67 6.73
C LYS A 128 -14.51 16.96 6.52
N VAL A 129 -13.24 16.86 6.20
CA VAL A 129 -12.36 18.02 6.00
C VAL A 129 -12.32 18.38 4.51
N GLU A 130 -13.05 19.43 4.15
CA GLU A 130 -13.08 19.94 2.77
C GLU A 130 -11.82 20.77 2.45
N LEU A 131 -11.29 20.61 1.24
CA LEU A 131 -10.15 21.35 0.72
C LEU A 131 -10.62 22.44 -0.22
N LYS A 132 -10.16 23.66 0.04
CA LYS A 132 -10.38 24.81 -0.86
C LYS A 132 -9.24 24.90 -1.88
N GLY A 133 -9.47 24.30 -3.06
CA GLY A 133 -8.45 24.28 -4.13
C GLY A 133 -7.48 23.08 -4.04
N THR A 134 -6.33 23.18 -4.68
CA THR A 134 -5.37 22.10 -4.83
C THR A 134 -4.04 22.32 -4.07
N GLU A 135 -3.91 23.40 -3.32
CA GLU A 135 -2.67 23.75 -2.61
C GLU A 135 -2.33 22.72 -1.54
N THR A 136 -3.30 22.38 -0.70
CA THR A 136 -3.14 21.36 0.35
C THR A 136 -2.90 19.97 -0.26
N LEU A 137 -3.62 19.62 -1.35
CA LEU A 137 -3.38 18.39 -2.08
C LEU A 137 -1.93 18.31 -2.59
N ARG A 138 -1.43 19.41 -3.16
CA ARG A 138 -0.04 19.52 -3.65
C ARG A 138 0.98 19.38 -2.52
N GLU A 139 0.70 19.99 -1.39
CA GLU A 139 1.56 19.87 -0.19
C GLU A 139 1.64 18.42 0.28
N ILE A 140 0.52 17.71 0.41
CA ILE A 140 0.47 16.29 0.80
C ILE A 140 1.25 15.45 -0.21
N PHE A 141 1.02 15.67 -1.50
CA PHE A 141 1.73 14.95 -2.57
C PHE A 141 3.24 15.16 -2.49
N LEU A 142 3.72 16.41 -2.41
CA LEU A 142 5.15 16.71 -2.31
C LEU A 142 5.77 16.15 -1.02
N HIS A 143 5.02 16.17 0.08
CA HIS A 143 5.48 15.56 1.34
C HIS A 143 5.68 14.05 1.18
N SER A 144 4.80 13.37 0.46
CA SER A 144 4.93 11.95 0.16
C SER A 144 6.16 11.60 -0.69
N LEU A 145 6.71 12.57 -1.43
CA LEU A 145 7.92 12.45 -2.24
C LEU A 145 9.20 12.86 -1.51
N ALA A 146 9.14 13.22 -0.22
CA ALA A 146 10.26 13.82 0.51
C ALA A 146 11.56 13.00 0.41
N ASP A 147 11.48 11.67 0.45
CA ASP A 147 12.65 10.80 0.32
C ASP A 147 13.26 10.86 -1.08
N LYS A 148 12.43 10.94 -2.14
CA LYS A 148 12.87 11.12 -3.53
C LYS A 148 13.58 12.47 -3.70
N LEU A 149 13.07 13.51 -3.05
CA LEU A 149 13.61 14.87 -3.13
C LEU A 149 14.92 15.00 -2.34
N LYS A 150 15.01 14.43 -1.13
CA LYS A 150 16.25 14.44 -0.31
C LYS A 150 17.40 13.75 -1.06
N GLY A 151 17.18 12.60 -1.67
CA GLY A 151 18.19 11.89 -2.46
C GLY A 151 18.72 12.70 -3.67
N GLN A 152 17.98 13.71 -4.12
CA GLN A 152 18.40 14.58 -5.24
C GLN A 152 19.23 15.78 -4.80
N ILE A 153 19.00 16.29 -3.61
CA ILE A 153 19.76 17.44 -3.06
C ILE A 153 21.18 17.03 -2.71
N THR A 154 21.37 15.79 -2.29
CA THR A 154 22.68 15.24 -1.87
C THR A 154 23.50 14.65 -3.02
N ASP A 155 22.89 14.35 -4.15
CA ASP A 155 23.56 13.72 -5.29
C ASP A 155 24.08 14.80 -6.26
N LYS A 156 25.37 14.69 -6.65
CA LYS A 156 26.02 15.53 -7.68
C LYS A 156 25.51 15.23 -9.09
N ARG A 157 24.20 15.09 -9.26
CA ARG A 157 23.57 14.79 -10.54
C ARG A 157 23.75 15.93 -11.52
N THR A 158 23.95 15.57 -12.79
CA THR A 158 24.00 16.55 -13.87
C THR A 158 22.68 17.31 -13.99
N LYS A 159 22.73 18.53 -14.51
CA LYS A 159 21.56 19.39 -14.76
C LYS A 159 20.43 18.66 -15.50
N GLU A 160 20.79 17.80 -16.45
CA GLU A 160 19.82 16.98 -17.23
C GLU A 160 19.04 15.99 -16.36
N LYS A 161 19.73 15.30 -15.42
CA LYS A 161 19.07 14.37 -14.51
C LYS A 161 18.12 15.08 -13.55
N ARG A 162 18.47 16.30 -13.12
CA ARG A 162 17.57 17.14 -12.28
C ARG A 162 16.33 17.56 -13.04
N ASN A 163 16.50 18.07 -14.28
CA ASN A 163 15.38 18.49 -15.11
C ASN A 163 14.43 17.31 -15.42
N LYS A 164 14.98 16.14 -15.75
CA LYS A 164 14.17 14.94 -15.96
C LYS A 164 13.33 14.60 -14.73
N THR A 165 13.91 14.70 -13.55
CA THR A 165 13.17 14.37 -12.32
C THR A 165 12.10 15.40 -11.99
N ILE A 166 12.34 16.68 -12.26
CA ILE A 166 11.32 17.74 -12.12
C ILE A 166 10.16 17.45 -13.08
N ASN A 167 10.44 17.15 -14.34
CA ASN A 167 9.42 16.80 -15.32
C ASN A 167 8.61 15.55 -14.91
N ASP A 168 9.29 14.54 -14.36
CA ASP A 168 8.60 13.33 -13.84
C ASP A 168 7.67 13.67 -12.67
N ILE A 169 8.07 14.57 -11.77
CA ILE A 169 7.24 15.04 -10.65
C ILE A 169 6.04 15.85 -11.14
N ASP A 170 6.24 16.74 -12.11
CA ASP A 170 5.16 17.54 -12.68
C ASP A 170 4.13 16.67 -13.43
N LYS A 171 4.60 15.60 -14.09
CA LYS A 171 3.72 14.61 -14.69
C LYS A 171 2.92 13.86 -13.62
N GLU A 172 3.59 13.32 -12.59
CA GLU A 172 2.93 12.64 -11.46
C GLU A 172 1.90 13.58 -10.78
N TRP A 173 2.24 14.86 -10.59
CA TRP A 173 1.33 15.86 -10.04
C TRP A 173 0.10 16.09 -10.93
N SER A 174 0.29 16.17 -12.23
CA SER A 174 -0.82 16.34 -13.19
C SER A 174 -1.78 15.15 -13.13
N GLU A 175 -1.26 13.92 -12.99
CA GLU A 175 -2.07 12.71 -12.83
C GLU A 175 -2.86 12.74 -11.51
N VAL A 176 -2.23 13.11 -10.39
CA VAL A 176 -2.89 13.25 -9.08
C VAL A 176 -4.01 14.28 -9.15
N LYS A 177 -3.74 15.46 -9.73
CA LYS A 177 -4.73 16.52 -9.86
C LYS A 177 -5.92 16.08 -10.72
N ASN A 178 -5.68 15.42 -11.85
CA ASN A 178 -6.74 14.91 -12.72
C ASN A 178 -7.61 13.86 -11.99
N ASN A 179 -7.01 12.95 -11.24
CA ASN A 179 -7.74 11.96 -10.44
C ASN A 179 -8.59 12.61 -9.36
N TYR A 180 -8.07 13.63 -8.68
CA TYR A 180 -8.79 14.39 -7.66
C TYR A 180 -10.06 15.04 -8.21
N TYR A 181 -9.97 15.68 -9.38
CA TYR A 181 -11.13 16.27 -10.02
C TYR A 181 -12.10 15.23 -10.59
N ARG A 182 -11.58 14.11 -11.13
CA ARG A 182 -12.42 13.04 -11.67
C ARG A 182 -13.31 12.42 -10.60
N ASP A 183 -12.77 12.16 -9.41
CA ASP A 183 -13.49 11.51 -8.32
C ASP A 183 -14.49 12.47 -7.63
N ASN A 184 -14.40 13.78 -7.90
CA ASN A 184 -15.28 14.83 -7.38
C ASN A 184 -15.48 14.78 -5.84
N ASP A 185 -14.45 14.34 -5.13
CA ASP A 185 -14.39 14.31 -3.67
C ASP A 185 -13.33 15.30 -3.19
N PHE A 186 -13.75 16.53 -2.89
CA PHE A 186 -12.86 17.63 -2.52
C PHE A 186 -12.51 17.65 -1.03
N SER A 187 -12.34 16.48 -0.44
CA SER A 187 -11.94 16.29 0.95
C SER A 187 -10.49 15.81 1.07
N LEU A 188 -9.97 15.74 2.31
CA LEU A 188 -8.70 15.08 2.59
C LEU A 188 -8.72 13.59 2.21
N TYR A 189 -9.87 12.92 2.30
CA TYR A 189 -10.03 11.55 1.85
C TYR A 189 -9.94 11.46 0.33
N GLY A 190 -10.56 12.37 -0.41
CA GLY A 190 -10.41 12.48 -1.87
C GLY A 190 -8.97 12.78 -2.29
N ALA A 191 -8.26 13.64 -1.54
CA ALA A 191 -6.84 13.89 -1.76
C ALA A 191 -5.98 12.63 -1.58
N LEU A 192 -6.22 11.87 -0.52
CA LEU A 192 -5.55 10.58 -0.30
C LEU A 192 -5.87 9.60 -1.43
N ASN A 193 -7.14 9.50 -1.86
CA ASN A 193 -7.54 8.64 -2.97
C ASN A 193 -6.84 9.00 -4.28
N ALA A 194 -6.71 10.27 -4.61
CA ALA A 194 -6.04 10.71 -5.83
C ALA A 194 -4.55 10.34 -5.83
N ILE A 195 -3.86 10.50 -4.70
CA ILE A 195 -2.45 10.12 -4.56
C ILE A 195 -2.31 8.58 -4.61
N THR A 196 -3.15 7.85 -3.90
CA THR A 196 -3.08 6.39 -3.87
C THR A 196 -3.41 5.78 -5.23
N TYR A 197 -4.36 6.35 -5.96
CA TYR A 197 -4.69 5.94 -7.32
C TYR A 197 -3.48 6.09 -8.24
N GLN A 198 -2.84 7.25 -8.24
CA GLN A 198 -1.64 7.48 -9.04
C GLN A 198 -0.52 6.48 -8.69
N GLN A 199 -0.25 6.22 -7.40
CA GLN A 199 0.77 5.25 -6.99
C GLN A 199 0.41 3.81 -7.36
N THR A 200 -0.89 3.47 -7.36
CA THR A 200 -1.37 2.11 -7.65
C THR A 200 -1.49 1.84 -9.14
N HIS A 201 -1.90 2.83 -9.95
CA HIS A 201 -2.30 2.66 -11.35
C HIS A 201 -1.40 3.39 -12.37
N SER A 202 -0.43 4.22 -11.92
CA SER A 202 0.43 4.91 -12.89
C SER A 202 1.14 3.90 -13.79
N GLU A 203 1.11 4.18 -15.08
CA GLU A 203 1.83 3.39 -16.07
C GLU A 203 3.33 3.52 -15.83
N GLY A 204 3.94 2.46 -15.29
CA GLY A 204 5.40 2.33 -15.25
C GLY A 204 5.95 2.30 -16.69
N ARG A 205 7.25 2.52 -16.87
CA ARG A 205 7.89 2.31 -18.17
C ARG A 205 7.62 0.88 -18.62
N ILE A 206 6.84 0.73 -19.69
CA ILE A 206 6.43 -0.55 -20.27
C ILE A 206 7.66 -1.17 -20.93
N LEU A 207 8.32 -2.08 -20.21
CA LEU A 207 9.37 -2.93 -20.80
C LEU A 207 8.84 -4.34 -21.07
N ASP A 208 7.90 -4.80 -20.23
CA ASP A 208 7.27 -6.12 -20.27
C ASP A 208 6.09 -6.08 -19.29
N GLU A 209 4.87 -6.37 -19.75
CA GLU A 209 3.65 -6.24 -18.95
C GLU A 209 3.69 -7.07 -17.66
N ASN A 210 4.17 -8.31 -17.74
CA ASN A 210 4.29 -9.20 -16.58
C ASN A 210 5.34 -8.71 -15.59
N LYS A 211 6.49 -8.22 -16.08
CA LYS A 211 7.57 -7.70 -15.25
C LYS A 211 7.18 -6.37 -14.59
N ASN A 212 6.40 -5.54 -15.29
CA ASN A 212 5.89 -4.29 -14.76
C ASN A 212 4.84 -4.50 -13.68
N ALA A 213 3.90 -5.43 -13.87
CA ALA A 213 2.91 -5.79 -12.88
C ALA A 213 3.58 -6.27 -11.58
N MET A 214 4.57 -7.14 -11.69
CA MET A 214 5.33 -7.64 -10.56
C MET A 214 6.11 -6.54 -9.84
N ASN A 215 6.86 -5.71 -10.56
CA ASN A 215 7.64 -4.62 -9.99
C ASN A 215 6.72 -3.59 -9.30
N ARG A 216 5.55 -3.32 -9.87
CA ARG A 216 4.54 -2.44 -9.26
C ARG A 216 4.01 -3.05 -7.97
N TYR A 217 3.64 -4.33 -7.98
CA TYR A 217 3.15 -5.01 -6.79
C TYR A 217 4.20 -4.99 -5.66
N GLN A 218 5.46 -5.29 -5.98
CA GLN A 218 6.57 -5.17 -5.03
C GLN A 218 6.71 -3.75 -4.48
N SER A 219 6.64 -2.75 -5.35
CA SER A 219 6.77 -1.35 -4.95
C SER A 219 5.64 -0.89 -4.03
N LEU A 220 4.42 -1.37 -4.27
CA LEU A 220 3.26 -1.09 -3.43
C LEU A 220 3.35 -1.79 -2.07
N ILE A 221 3.70 -3.08 -2.05
CA ILE A 221 3.65 -3.88 -0.82
C ILE A 221 4.88 -3.64 0.07
N ALA A 222 6.06 -3.59 -0.50
CA ALA A 222 7.33 -3.58 0.24
C ALA A 222 8.28 -2.43 -0.14
N GLY A 223 7.90 -1.57 -1.07
CA GLY A 223 8.78 -0.58 -1.68
C GLY A 223 8.29 0.86 -1.63
N PRO A 224 8.83 1.70 -2.52
CA PRO A 224 8.66 3.15 -2.46
C PRO A 224 7.21 3.64 -2.63
N CYS A 225 6.41 3.00 -3.51
CA CYS A 225 5.02 3.42 -3.71
C CYS A 225 4.19 3.23 -2.44
N GLY A 226 4.32 2.09 -1.76
CA GLY A 226 3.66 1.87 -0.48
C GLY A 226 4.12 2.83 0.60
N ASN A 227 5.43 3.18 0.66
CA ASN A 227 5.93 4.19 1.59
C ASN A 227 5.29 5.57 1.35
N ARG A 228 5.14 5.97 0.08
CA ARG A 228 4.51 7.24 -0.27
C ARG A 228 3.04 7.29 0.13
N ILE A 229 2.31 6.20 -0.09
CA ILE A 229 0.92 6.08 0.34
C ILE A 229 0.82 6.23 1.86
N ASP A 230 1.69 5.56 2.61
CA ASP A 230 1.70 5.64 4.07
C ASP A 230 1.99 7.06 4.56
N ILE A 231 2.98 7.74 3.97
CA ILE A 231 3.32 9.13 4.30
C ILE A 231 2.15 10.07 3.98
N ALA A 232 1.51 9.91 2.81
CA ALA A 232 0.34 10.72 2.44
C ALA A 232 -0.81 10.50 3.43
N ARG A 233 -1.11 9.26 3.81
CA ARG A 233 -2.12 8.93 4.81
C ARG A 233 -1.84 9.60 6.15
N GLU A 234 -0.59 9.52 6.63
CA GLU A 234 -0.19 10.17 7.89
C GLU A 234 -0.35 11.68 7.84
N ARG A 235 0.03 12.29 6.71
CA ARG A 235 -0.14 13.73 6.55
C ARG A 235 -1.61 14.13 6.54
N CYS A 236 -2.47 13.37 5.84
CA CYS A 236 -3.92 13.59 5.89
C CYS A 236 -4.47 13.45 7.31
N LEU A 237 -4.05 12.41 8.07
CA LEU A 237 -4.47 12.23 9.47
C LEU A 237 -4.05 13.39 10.37
N ALA A 238 -2.84 13.92 10.16
CA ALA A 238 -2.38 15.08 10.93
C ALA A 238 -3.21 16.35 10.67
N LEU A 239 -3.82 16.46 9.50
CA LEU A 239 -4.68 17.60 9.12
C LEU A 239 -6.16 17.43 9.55
N THR A 240 -6.55 16.30 10.12
CA THR A 240 -7.90 16.09 10.70
C THR A 240 -8.00 16.56 12.16
N ARG A 241 -6.88 16.91 12.77
CA ARG A 241 -6.77 17.40 14.16
C ARG A 241 -6.77 18.90 14.22
#